data_a4c55812ab06081839268149cba3c562
#
_entry.id   a4c55812ab06081839268149cba3c562
#
_cell.length_a   1.000
_cell.length_b   1.000
_cell.length_c   1.000
_cell.angle_alpha   90.00
_cell.angle_beta   90.00
_cell.angle_gamma   90.00
#
_symmetry.space_group_name_H-M   'P 1'
#
loop_
_entity.id
_entity.type
_entity.pdbx_description
1 polymer ?
#
loop_
_entity_poly.entity_id
_entity_poly.type
_entity_poly.pdbx_seq_one_letter_code
_entity_poly.pdbx_strand_id
1 'polypeptide(L)'
;MLDVAIIGCGVVGAAAAYELSHYPLHTAIFEAENDVADCTTKANSAILHAGYDPEPGTRMARLNVEGVALAKEICARLDVPYRQCGSLVLALSPAELPHLQKLYENGLANGVPGIRLLSAEETRAMEPGLSPEVAGALYAPSAAIVSPWEYALAMAEVAVRNGVELHLSSPVTGIQETASGWALTTPSGVVEARYVVNAAGIRADAVHDMAAPHQFTIQPTRGEYYLLDKSEGMRVQHVIFQCPNENGKGVLVAPTVHGNLIVGPNAEPVAGDDTACTAAGLAFVSAAARRSVPDIRFGESIRNFAGVRANVDTGDFVIGEAEGAPGFIDLAGMKSPGLSSAPAVAKEVVRILEGRGDLPAAKTDYRDGRTRVRFKELPPEEKAKLIARDPAYGRVICRCETITEGEILDALHTEIPATTIDGVKRRCNAGMGRCQGGFCGPRVLELISRTRGIDPLDVLQDKAGSNVLLCETKQEGTNHD
;
A
#
# COMPACT_ATOMS: atom_id res chain seq x y z
N MET A 1 18.07 -23.33 -9.16
CA MET A 1 18.46 -22.45 -8.03
C MET A 1 18.23 -21.01 -8.48
N LEU A 2 17.53 -20.23 -7.67
CA LEU A 2 17.34 -18.79 -7.90
C LEU A 2 18.59 -17.99 -7.51
N ASP A 3 18.77 -16.82 -8.11
CA ASP A 3 19.74 -15.84 -7.60
C ASP A 3 19.14 -15.15 -6.37
N VAL A 4 17.86 -14.72 -6.42
CA VAL A 4 17.18 -14.03 -5.32
C VAL A 4 15.77 -14.59 -5.12
N ALA A 5 15.43 -14.96 -3.88
CA ALA A 5 14.07 -15.23 -3.43
C ALA A 5 13.58 -14.08 -2.56
N ILE A 6 12.43 -13.48 -2.91
CA ILE A 6 11.79 -12.41 -2.14
C ILE A 6 10.59 -12.99 -1.40
N ILE A 7 10.51 -12.81 -0.08
CA ILE A 7 9.40 -13.29 0.75
C ILE A 7 8.44 -12.12 1.03
N GLY A 8 7.23 -12.20 0.47
CA GLY A 8 6.19 -11.18 0.54
C GLY A 8 6.16 -10.23 -0.65
N CYS A 9 4.96 -9.91 -1.14
CA CYS A 9 4.68 -8.97 -2.23
C CYS A 9 3.80 -7.79 -1.79
N GLY A 10 4.05 -7.28 -0.58
CA GLY A 10 3.65 -5.94 -0.18
C GLY A 10 4.46 -4.88 -0.93
N VAL A 11 4.25 -3.59 -0.63
CA VAL A 11 4.93 -2.48 -1.33
C VAL A 11 6.46 -2.59 -1.28
N VAL A 12 7.03 -3.12 -0.19
CA VAL A 12 8.49 -3.26 -0.04
C VAL A 12 9.04 -4.39 -0.91
N GLY A 13 8.40 -5.57 -0.88
CA GLY A 13 8.81 -6.70 -1.72
C GLY A 13 8.58 -6.43 -3.21
N ALA A 14 7.47 -5.76 -3.56
CA ALA A 14 7.19 -5.33 -4.93
C ALA A 14 8.24 -4.31 -5.43
N ALA A 15 8.65 -3.36 -4.58
CA ALA A 15 9.71 -2.41 -4.92
C ALA A 15 11.07 -3.11 -5.07
N ALA A 16 11.42 -4.06 -4.18
CA ALA A 16 12.65 -4.85 -4.30
C ALA A 16 12.67 -5.67 -5.60
N ALA A 17 11.56 -6.31 -5.94
CA ALA A 17 11.42 -7.03 -7.20
C ALA A 17 11.56 -6.11 -8.42
N TYR A 18 10.94 -4.93 -8.37
CA TYR A 18 11.05 -3.92 -9.43
C TYR A 18 12.50 -3.48 -9.65
N GLU A 19 13.22 -3.12 -8.60
CA GLU A 19 14.62 -2.71 -8.71
C GLU A 19 15.51 -3.86 -9.18
N LEU A 20 15.35 -5.08 -8.65
CA LEU A 20 16.12 -6.26 -9.07
C LEU A 20 15.82 -6.69 -10.51
N SER A 21 14.60 -6.45 -11.01
CA SER A 21 14.19 -6.80 -12.36
C SER A 21 14.94 -6.05 -13.45
N HIS A 22 15.64 -4.97 -13.12
CA HIS A 22 16.55 -4.28 -14.04
C HIS A 22 17.80 -5.11 -14.42
N TYR A 23 18.08 -6.15 -13.65
CA TYR A 23 19.27 -6.99 -13.82
C TYR A 23 18.88 -8.39 -14.30
N PRO A 24 19.75 -9.08 -15.05
CA PRO A 24 19.51 -10.44 -15.53
C PRO A 24 19.71 -11.48 -14.39
N LEU A 25 19.02 -11.29 -13.27
CA LEU A 25 18.96 -12.19 -12.13
C LEU A 25 17.72 -13.09 -12.24
N HIS A 26 17.88 -14.36 -11.91
CA HIS A 26 16.75 -15.27 -11.75
C HIS A 26 16.11 -15.03 -10.38
N THR A 27 15.08 -14.20 -10.37
CA THR A 27 14.40 -13.72 -9.15
C THR A 27 12.98 -14.27 -9.08
N ALA A 28 12.58 -14.73 -7.89
CA ALA A 28 11.19 -15.14 -7.62
C ALA A 28 10.65 -14.47 -6.35
N ILE A 29 9.34 -14.19 -6.34
CA ILE A 29 8.58 -13.68 -5.21
C ILE A 29 7.69 -14.79 -4.68
N PHE A 30 7.66 -15.02 -3.37
CA PHE A 30 6.76 -15.93 -2.67
C PHE A 30 5.81 -15.10 -1.79
N GLU A 31 4.54 -14.99 -2.24
CA GLU A 31 3.50 -14.27 -1.51
C GLU A 31 2.54 -15.27 -0.85
N ALA A 32 2.29 -15.08 0.42
CA ALA A 32 1.41 -15.97 1.19
C ALA A 32 -0.06 -15.87 0.80
N GLU A 33 -0.49 -14.67 0.40
CA GLU A 33 -1.85 -14.39 0.00
C GLU A 33 -2.12 -14.73 -1.49
N ASN A 34 -3.38 -14.74 -1.88
CA ASN A 34 -3.79 -15.03 -3.26
C ASN A 34 -3.72 -13.83 -4.22
N ASP A 35 -3.24 -12.69 -3.74
CA ASP A 35 -2.97 -11.48 -4.55
C ASP A 35 -1.85 -10.66 -3.92
N VAL A 36 -1.26 -9.76 -4.69
CA VAL A 36 -0.23 -8.81 -4.22
C VAL A 36 -0.86 -7.65 -3.46
N ALA A 37 -0.06 -6.99 -2.62
CA ALA A 37 -0.47 -5.81 -1.84
C ALA A 37 -1.66 -6.06 -0.89
N ASP A 38 -1.92 -7.28 -0.49
CA ASP A 38 -3.18 -7.69 0.15
C ASP A 38 -3.20 -7.63 1.69
N CYS A 39 -2.18 -7.06 2.31
CA CYS A 39 -2.10 -6.86 3.76
C CYS A 39 -2.01 -5.37 4.12
N THR A 40 -1.00 -4.96 4.87
CA THR A 40 -0.77 -3.56 5.30
C THR A 40 -0.74 -2.57 4.13
N THR A 41 -0.29 -3.00 2.96
CA THR A 41 -0.19 -2.14 1.77
C THR A 41 -1.55 -1.65 1.27
N LYS A 42 -2.62 -2.45 1.34
CA LYS A 42 -3.97 -2.00 0.95
C LYS A 42 -4.69 -1.20 2.03
N ALA A 43 -4.23 -1.26 3.29
CA ALA A 43 -4.93 -0.76 4.46
C ALA A 43 -4.05 0.21 5.28
N ASN A 44 -3.83 1.39 4.73
CA ASN A 44 -3.05 2.48 5.32
C ASN A 44 -3.62 3.85 4.92
N SER A 45 -2.94 4.92 5.32
CA SER A 45 -3.38 6.30 5.05
C SER A 45 -3.12 6.79 3.61
N ALA A 46 -2.49 5.99 2.76
CA ALA A 46 -2.14 6.34 1.37
C ALA A 46 -1.23 7.59 1.22
N ILE A 47 -0.42 7.89 2.22
CA ILE A 47 0.41 9.10 2.28
C ILE A 47 1.87 8.76 2.00
N LEU A 48 2.47 9.56 1.12
CA LEU A 48 3.91 9.65 0.93
C LEU A 48 4.42 10.82 1.78
N HIS A 49 4.99 10.49 2.94
CA HIS A 49 5.45 11.46 3.95
C HIS A 49 6.68 12.22 3.50
N ALA A 50 6.74 13.52 3.80
CA ALA A 50 7.83 14.39 3.39
C ALA A 50 9.19 14.08 4.03
N GLY A 51 9.22 13.55 5.28
CA GLY A 51 10.47 13.16 5.95
C GLY A 51 10.86 14.00 7.18
N TYR A 52 9.97 14.84 7.68
CA TYR A 52 10.24 15.69 8.86
C TYR A 52 10.07 14.99 10.22
N ASP A 53 9.30 13.87 10.26
CA ASP A 53 8.94 13.18 11.50
C ASP A 53 10.06 12.26 12.05
N PRO A 54 10.80 11.48 11.22
CA PRO A 54 11.88 10.66 11.72
C PRO A 54 13.04 11.50 12.28
N GLU A 55 13.68 10.99 13.35
CA GLU A 55 14.84 11.63 13.95
C GLU A 55 16.01 11.70 12.96
N PRO A 56 16.72 12.82 12.87
CA PRO A 56 17.87 12.98 11.99
C PRO A 56 18.96 11.93 12.24
N GLY A 57 19.56 11.46 11.15
CA GLY A 57 20.62 10.43 11.19
C GLY A 57 20.12 8.99 11.19
N THR A 58 18.81 8.75 11.31
CA THR A 58 18.23 7.40 11.20
C THR A 58 18.11 6.96 9.74
N ARG A 59 18.07 5.65 9.51
CA ARG A 59 17.77 5.07 8.18
C ARG A 59 16.39 5.52 7.70
N MET A 60 15.42 5.54 8.61
CA MET A 60 14.06 5.99 8.35
C MET A 60 14.01 7.42 7.81
N ALA A 61 14.79 8.36 8.38
CA ALA A 61 14.86 9.75 7.92
C ALA A 61 15.40 9.82 6.47
N ARG A 62 16.57 9.22 6.24
CA ARG A 62 17.24 9.25 4.93
C ARG A 62 16.38 8.60 3.85
N LEU A 63 15.89 7.37 4.11
CA LEU A 63 15.14 6.60 3.12
C LEU A 63 13.74 7.17 2.87
N ASN A 64 13.16 7.92 3.81
CA ASN A 64 11.89 8.62 3.55
C ASN A 64 12.07 9.76 2.54
N VAL A 65 13.06 10.63 2.74
CA VAL A 65 13.29 11.77 1.83
C VAL A 65 13.70 11.28 0.44
N GLU A 66 14.60 10.29 0.35
CA GLU A 66 14.98 9.65 -0.92
C GLU A 66 13.77 8.98 -1.57
N GLY A 67 12.99 8.22 -0.78
CA GLY A 67 11.89 7.42 -1.27
C GLY A 67 10.72 8.25 -1.80
N VAL A 68 10.35 9.37 -1.16
CA VAL A 68 9.25 10.22 -1.67
C VAL A 68 9.60 10.87 -3.02
N ALA A 69 10.85 11.19 -3.25
CA ALA A 69 11.32 11.70 -4.54
C ALA A 69 11.23 10.61 -5.63
N LEU A 70 11.73 9.41 -5.34
CA LEU A 70 11.66 8.25 -6.24
C LEU A 70 10.20 7.83 -6.52
N ALA A 71 9.34 7.84 -5.52
CA ALA A 71 7.94 7.49 -5.67
C ALA A 71 7.19 8.38 -6.68
N LYS A 72 7.51 9.68 -6.71
CA LYS A 72 6.95 10.61 -7.70
C LYS A 72 7.29 10.19 -9.13
N GLU A 73 8.55 9.83 -9.38
CA GLU A 73 9.03 9.39 -10.69
C GLU A 73 8.42 8.04 -11.10
N ILE A 74 8.40 7.07 -10.17
CA ILE A 74 7.82 5.75 -10.39
C ILE A 74 6.33 5.86 -10.68
N CYS A 75 5.57 6.65 -9.91
CA CYS A 75 4.14 6.83 -10.14
C CYS A 75 3.86 7.44 -11.51
N ALA A 76 4.65 8.42 -11.95
CA ALA A 76 4.51 9.01 -13.28
C ALA A 76 4.82 8.01 -14.40
N ARG A 77 5.86 7.21 -14.25
CA ARG A 77 6.32 6.22 -15.23
C ARG A 77 5.37 5.02 -15.34
N LEU A 78 4.83 4.57 -14.22
CA LEU A 78 3.98 3.39 -14.12
C LEU A 78 2.47 3.71 -14.12
N ASP A 79 2.10 4.95 -14.43
CA ASP A 79 0.70 5.40 -14.49
C ASP A 79 -0.08 5.07 -13.20
N VAL A 80 0.52 5.36 -12.03
CA VAL A 80 -0.10 5.20 -10.73
C VAL A 80 -0.77 6.49 -10.30
N PRO A 81 -2.03 6.49 -9.83
CA PRO A 81 -2.67 7.68 -9.29
C PRO A 81 -1.85 8.28 -8.14
N TYR A 82 -1.40 9.51 -8.36
CA TYR A 82 -0.52 10.26 -7.46
C TYR A 82 -0.91 11.74 -7.46
N ARG A 83 -0.88 12.38 -6.29
CA ARG A 83 -1.07 13.83 -6.18
C ARG A 83 -0.17 14.41 -5.11
N GLN A 84 0.74 15.31 -5.48
CA GLN A 84 1.54 16.09 -4.55
C GLN A 84 0.67 17.23 -4.01
N CYS A 85 0.05 17.03 -2.86
CA CYS A 85 -0.85 17.98 -2.22
C CYS A 85 -0.23 18.69 -1.02
N GLY A 86 0.95 18.27 -0.56
CA GLY A 86 1.55 18.77 0.67
C GLY A 86 0.85 18.27 1.93
N SER A 87 1.45 18.55 3.07
CA SER A 87 0.89 18.24 4.39
C SER A 87 1.04 19.40 5.36
N LEU A 88 0.09 19.49 6.29
CA LEU A 88 0.07 20.43 7.41
C LEU A 88 0.06 19.63 8.72
N VAL A 89 1.02 19.88 9.61
CA VAL A 89 0.93 19.44 11.01
C VAL A 89 0.41 20.61 11.81
N LEU A 90 -0.77 20.48 12.40
CA LEU A 90 -1.45 21.55 13.11
C LEU A 90 -1.06 21.59 14.58
N ALA A 91 -0.72 22.77 15.10
CA ALA A 91 -0.82 23.09 16.51
C ALA A 91 -2.22 23.64 16.79
N LEU A 92 -2.96 23.00 17.69
CA LEU A 92 -4.31 23.40 18.11
C LEU A 92 -4.29 24.26 19.36
N SER A 93 -3.11 24.55 19.89
CA SER A 93 -2.88 25.49 21.00
C SER A 93 -1.50 26.09 20.89
N PRO A 94 -1.27 27.27 21.51
CA PRO A 94 0.09 27.84 21.61
C PRO A 94 1.11 26.92 22.30
N ALA A 95 0.67 26.04 23.19
CA ALA A 95 1.53 25.10 23.90
C ALA A 95 2.15 24.05 22.97
N GLU A 96 1.53 23.79 21.80
CA GLU A 96 2.01 22.82 20.79
C GLU A 96 3.01 23.43 19.79
N LEU A 97 3.16 24.76 19.72
CA LEU A 97 4.07 25.43 18.79
C LEU A 97 5.55 24.98 18.92
N PRO A 98 6.10 24.75 20.13
CA PRO A 98 7.46 24.22 20.26
C PRO A 98 7.66 22.88 19.62
N HIS A 99 6.62 22.03 19.55
CA HIS A 99 6.67 20.76 18.84
C HIS A 99 6.77 20.96 17.32
N LEU A 100 6.04 21.93 16.75
CA LEU A 100 6.19 22.28 15.33
C LEU A 100 7.60 22.76 15.02
N GLN A 101 8.20 23.55 15.92
CA GLN A 101 9.59 24.02 15.77
C GLN A 101 10.56 22.84 15.72
N LYS A 102 10.41 21.84 16.62
CA LYS A 102 11.24 20.63 16.61
C LYS A 102 11.10 19.86 15.28
N LEU A 103 9.87 19.63 14.80
CA LEU A 103 9.63 18.97 13.53
C LEU A 103 10.22 19.74 12.33
N TYR A 104 10.18 21.07 12.39
CA TYR A 104 10.79 21.93 11.37
C TYR A 104 12.32 21.74 11.34
N GLU A 105 12.95 21.75 12.51
CA GLU A 105 14.40 21.54 12.65
C GLU A 105 14.81 20.14 12.17
N ASN A 106 14.05 19.10 12.55
CA ASN A 106 14.24 17.75 12.03
C ASN A 106 14.12 17.71 10.49
N GLY A 107 13.09 18.36 9.96
CA GLY A 107 12.86 18.41 8.52
C GLY A 107 13.99 19.10 7.75
N LEU A 108 14.55 20.20 8.29
CA LEU A 108 15.73 20.85 7.72
C LEU A 108 16.96 19.93 7.76
N ALA A 109 17.20 19.28 8.90
CA ALA A 109 18.32 18.35 9.07
C ALA A 109 18.20 17.12 8.15
N ASN A 110 16.99 16.64 7.91
CA ASN A 110 16.70 15.53 7.01
C ASN A 110 16.71 15.92 5.52
N GLY A 111 16.78 17.22 5.20
CA GLY A 111 16.80 17.71 3.82
C GLY A 111 15.42 17.79 3.16
N VAL A 112 14.33 17.93 3.93
CA VAL A 112 12.96 18.06 3.40
C VAL A 112 12.83 19.38 2.61
N PRO A 113 12.52 19.32 1.30
CA PRO A 113 12.51 20.52 0.48
C PRO A 113 11.29 21.41 0.77
N GLY A 114 11.53 22.72 0.88
CA GLY A 114 10.48 23.74 0.99
C GLY A 114 9.65 23.71 2.27
N ILE A 115 10.11 22.99 3.30
CA ILE A 115 9.44 22.93 4.60
C ILE A 115 9.44 24.31 5.28
N ARG A 116 8.33 24.71 5.90
CA ARG A 116 8.21 26.01 6.58
C ARG A 116 7.15 25.99 7.68
N LEU A 117 7.32 26.87 8.65
CA LEU A 117 6.31 27.16 9.66
C LEU A 117 5.32 28.21 9.11
N LEU A 118 4.05 28.05 9.45
CA LEU A 118 2.96 28.95 9.09
C LEU A 118 2.32 29.51 10.36
N SER A 119 1.94 30.78 10.31
CA SER A 119 1.06 31.40 11.31
C SER A 119 -0.36 30.79 11.24
N ALA A 120 -1.17 31.06 12.25
CA ALA A 120 -2.58 30.69 12.27
C ALA A 120 -3.37 31.27 11.09
N GLU A 121 -3.06 32.52 10.71
CA GLU A 121 -3.70 33.20 9.58
C GLU A 121 -3.35 32.55 8.26
N GLU A 122 -2.07 32.33 7.97
CA GLU A 122 -1.59 31.64 6.76
C GLU A 122 -2.16 30.24 6.67
N THR A 123 -2.21 29.50 7.79
CA THR A 123 -2.75 28.14 7.84
C THR A 123 -4.24 28.11 7.45
N ARG A 124 -5.05 29.01 8.03
CA ARG A 124 -6.48 29.10 7.71
C ARG A 124 -6.73 29.65 6.30
N ALA A 125 -5.84 30.48 5.78
CA ALA A 125 -5.94 30.91 4.37
C ALA A 125 -5.70 29.76 3.39
N MET A 126 -4.80 28.83 3.72
CA MET A 126 -4.55 27.63 2.92
C MET A 126 -5.68 26.60 3.03
N GLU A 127 -6.24 26.44 4.24
CA GLU A 127 -7.30 25.47 4.55
C GLU A 127 -8.43 26.14 5.36
N PRO A 128 -9.40 26.76 4.68
CA PRO A 128 -10.48 27.49 5.36
C PRO A 128 -11.40 26.64 6.23
N GLY A 129 -11.44 25.33 6.00
CA GLY A 129 -12.26 24.36 6.74
C GLY A 129 -11.65 23.88 8.07
N LEU A 130 -10.49 24.40 8.45
CA LEU A 130 -9.84 24.04 9.73
C LEU A 130 -10.52 24.70 10.94
N SER A 131 -10.30 24.08 12.10
CA SER A 131 -10.74 24.61 13.38
C SER A 131 -10.23 26.04 13.62
N PRO A 132 -11.06 26.93 14.20
CA PRO A 132 -10.61 28.26 14.63
C PRO A 132 -9.53 28.22 15.72
N GLU A 133 -9.36 27.10 16.42
CA GLU A 133 -8.36 26.89 17.46
C GLU A 133 -6.93 26.74 16.93
N VAL A 134 -6.75 26.61 15.60
CA VAL A 134 -5.42 26.47 14.98
C VAL A 134 -4.54 27.65 15.33
N ALA A 135 -3.43 27.39 16.05
CA ALA A 135 -2.42 28.35 16.47
C ALA A 135 -1.28 28.51 15.45
N GLY A 136 -1.08 27.52 14.59
CA GLY A 136 -0.06 27.51 13.53
C GLY A 136 0.07 26.13 12.93
N ALA A 137 0.93 25.99 11.91
CA ALA A 137 1.21 24.73 11.28
C ALA A 137 2.65 24.60 10.78
N LEU A 138 3.11 23.35 10.64
CA LEU A 138 4.26 22.99 9.82
C LEU A 138 3.76 22.56 8.44
N TYR A 139 4.19 23.25 7.39
CA TYR A 139 3.87 22.91 6.01
C TYR A 139 5.03 22.19 5.33
N ALA A 140 4.76 21.03 4.75
CA ALA A 140 5.72 20.27 3.97
C ALA A 140 5.16 20.01 2.55
N PRO A 141 5.60 20.78 1.53
CA PRO A 141 5.03 20.75 0.19
C PRO A 141 5.36 19.47 -0.59
N SER A 142 6.39 18.73 -0.21
CA SER A 142 6.80 17.48 -0.86
C SER A 142 5.94 16.27 -0.50
N ALA A 143 5.10 16.35 0.53
CA ALA A 143 4.18 15.29 0.87
C ALA A 143 3.14 15.07 -0.24
N ALA A 144 2.74 13.82 -0.43
CA ALA A 144 1.82 13.44 -1.48
C ALA A 144 0.85 12.35 -1.01
N ILE A 145 -0.17 12.10 -1.81
CA ILE A 145 -1.07 10.95 -1.68
C ILE A 145 -0.97 10.08 -2.92
N VAL A 146 -1.19 8.78 -2.76
CA VAL A 146 -1.02 7.76 -3.80
C VAL A 146 -2.11 6.69 -3.68
N SER A 147 -2.37 5.92 -4.75
CA SER A 147 -3.08 4.64 -4.62
C SER A 147 -2.09 3.57 -4.14
N PRO A 148 -2.11 3.16 -2.86
CA PRO A 148 -1.03 2.34 -2.30
C PRO A 148 -1.00 0.92 -2.87
N TRP A 149 -2.18 0.33 -3.16
CA TRP A 149 -2.25 -0.98 -3.82
C TRP A 149 -1.85 -0.93 -5.29
N GLU A 150 -2.25 0.12 -6.05
CA GLU A 150 -1.82 0.28 -7.43
C GLU A 150 -0.32 0.55 -7.52
N TYR A 151 0.25 1.24 -6.55
CA TYR A 151 1.68 1.52 -6.47
C TYR A 151 2.50 0.23 -6.33
N ALA A 152 2.13 -0.65 -5.40
CA ALA A 152 2.78 -1.94 -5.24
C ALA A 152 2.52 -2.87 -6.45
N LEU A 153 1.26 -2.95 -6.91
CA LEU A 153 0.89 -3.78 -8.06
C LEU A 153 1.63 -3.36 -9.34
N ALA A 154 1.74 -2.05 -9.60
CA ALA A 154 2.43 -1.56 -10.79
C ALA A 154 3.91 -1.95 -10.82
N MET A 155 4.60 -1.84 -9.68
CA MET A 155 5.99 -2.28 -9.55
C MET A 155 6.11 -3.81 -9.73
N ALA A 156 5.21 -4.59 -9.14
CA ALA A 156 5.20 -6.05 -9.27
C ALA A 156 4.88 -6.48 -10.72
N GLU A 157 3.90 -5.88 -11.41
CA GLU A 157 3.57 -6.17 -12.81
C GLU A 157 4.76 -5.91 -13.74
N VAL A 158 5.48 -4.79 -13.54
CA VAL A 158 6.67 -4.50 -14.33
C VAL A 158 7.81 -5.48 -14.02
N ALA A 159 7.99 -5.88 -12.76
CA ALA A 159 8.96 -6.90 -12.40
C ALA A 159 8.67 -8.24 -13.07
N VAL A 160 7.41 -8.71 -13.05
CA VAL A 160 6.97 -9.95 -13.73
C VAL A 160 7.18 -9.86 -15.25
N ARG A 161 6.80 -8.74 -15.87
CA ARG A 161 7.03 -8.47 -17.30
C ARG A 161 8.51 -8.58 -17.69
N ASN A 162 9.39 -8.27 -16.77
CA ASN A 162 10.85 -8.33 -16.95
C ASN A 162 11.49 -9.63 -16.43
N GLY A 163 10.69 -10.67 -16.17
CA GLY A 163 11.15 -12.03 -15.92
C GLY A 163 11.25 -12.43 -14.46
N VAL A 164 10.72 -11.64 -13.52
CA VAL A 164 10.56 -12.08 -12.12
C VAL A 164 9.40 -13.05 -12.03
N GLU A 165 9.62 -14.20 -11.42
CA GLU A 165 8.57 -15.18 -11.14
C GLU A 165 7.73 -14.73 -9.93
N LEU A 166 6.41 -14.91 -9.99
CA LEU A 166 5.51 -14.62 -8.87
C LEU A 166 4.72 -15.88 -8.49
N HIS A 167 4.91 -16.31 -7.24
CA HIS A 167 4.20 -17.43 -6.64
C HIS A 167 3.23 -16.89 -5.58
N LEU A 168 1.94 -16.83 -5.92
CA LEU A 168 0.85 -16.47 -5.00
C LEU A 168 0.39 -17.71 -4.21
N SER A 169 -0.27 -17.51 -3.07
CA SER A 169 -0.69 -18.59 -2.16
C SER A 169 0.48 -19.53 -1.80
N SER A 170 1.67 -18.95 -1.67
CA SER A 170 2.93 -19.66 -1.49
C SER A 170 3.68 -19.19 -0.22
N PRO A 171 3.10 -19.39 0.98
CA PRO A 171 3.77 -19.04 2.22
C PRO A 171 5.06 -19.83 2.37
N VAL A 172 6.13 -19.12 2.74
CA VAL A 172 7.39 -19.76 3.16
C VAL A 172 7.24 -20.19 4.62
N THR A 173 7.37 -21.47 4.88
CA THR A 173 7.14 -22.09 6.19
C THR A 173 8.40 -22.62 6.86
N GLY A 174 9.53 -22.57 6.17
CA GLY A 174 10.83 -22.96 6.70
C GLY A 174 11.96 -22.44 5.83
N ILE A 175 13.09 -22.10 6.44
CA ILE A 175 14.30 -21.63 5.76
C ILE A 175 15.48 -22.36 6.38
N GLN A 176 16.38 -22.90 5.55
CA GLN A 176 17.57 -23.61 5.97
C GLN A 176 18.78 -23.15 5.16
N GLU A 177 19.92 -22.96 5.83
CA GLU A 177 21.17 -22.69 5.17
C GLU A 177 21.66 -23.92 4.40
N THR A 178 22.24 -23.71 3.21
CA THR A 178 22.86 -24.73 2.36
C THR A 178 24.27 -24.35 2.02
N ALA A 179 25.01 -25.23 1.38
CA ALA A 179 26.38 -24.92 0.93
C ALA A 179 26.47 -23.77 -0.11
N SER A 180 25.35 -23.44 -0.79
CA SER A 180 25.30 -22.47 -1.88
C SER A 180 24.33 -21.30 -1.64
N GLY A 181 23.75 -21.18 -0.46
CA GLY A 181 22.76 -20.17 -0.09
C GLY A 181 21.69 -20.75 0.83
N TRP A 182 20.42 -20.72 0.43
CA TRP A 182 19.25 -20.97 1.25
C TRP A 182 18.28 -21.92 0.58
N ALA A 183 17.64 -22.79 1.34
CA ALA A 183 16.53 -23.64 0.92
C ALA A 183 15.25 -23.17 1.63
N LEU A 184 14.23 -22.78 0.84
CA LEU A 184 12.94 -22.29 1.30
C LEU A 184 11.88 -23.38 1.14
N THR A 185 11.16 -23.70 2.20
CA THR A 185 10.02 -24.64 2.17
C THR A 185 8.76 -23.89 1.80
N THR A 186 8.12 -24.29 0.70
CA THR A 186 6.87 -23.74 0.18
C THR A 186 5.83 -24.85 -0.03
N PRO A 187 4.54 -24.56 -0.26
CA PRO A 187 3.54 -25.57 -0.60
C PRO A 187 3.87 -26.37 -1.87
N SER A 188 4.61 -25.78 -2.80
CA SER A 188 5.03 -26.44 -4.06
C SER A 188 6.33 -27.26 -3.91
N GLY A 189 6.93 -27.31 -2.73
CA GLY A 189 8.18 -27.99 -2.44
C GLY A 189 9.29 -27.08 -1.98
N VAL A 190 10.53 -27.58 -1.98
CA VAL A 190 11.71 -26.84 -1.57
C VAL A 190 12.31 -26.10 -2.76
N VAL A 191 12.58 -24.81 -2.56
CA VAL A 191 13.20 -23.93 -3.56
C VAL A 191 14.57 -23.44 -3.02
N GLU A 192 15.61 -23.55 -3.83
CA GLU A 192 16.94 -23.05 -3.48
C GLU A 192 17.20 -21.67 -4.08
N ALA A 193 17.76 -20.77 -3.28
CA ALA A 193 18.14 -19.43 -3.67
C ALA A 193 19.50 -19.04 -3.08
N ARG A 194 20.29 -18.26 -3.83
CA ARG A 194 21.56 -17.73 -3.34
C ARG A 194 21.34 -16.63 -2.30
N TYR A 195 20.37 -15.76 -2.53
CA TYR A 195 19.97 -14.67 -1.66
C TYR A 195 18.50 -14.80 -1.29
N VAL A 196 18.16 -14.42 -0.05
CA VAL A 196 16.79 -14.28 0.41
C VAL A 196 16.55 -12.84 0.86
N VAL A 197 15.47 -12.23 0.39
CA VAL A 197 15.00 -10.91 0.83
C VAL A 197 13.74 -11.07 1.65
N ASN A 198 13.83 -10.82 2.95
CA ASN A 198 12.71 -10.87 3.88
C ASN A 198 11.92 -9.55 3.84
N ALA A 199 10.82 -9.50 3.10
CA ALA A 199 9.87 -8.39 3.03
C ALA A 199 8.49 -8.80 3.60
N ALA A 200 8.46 -9.69 4.59
CA ALA A 200 7.26 -10.33 5.12
C ALA A 200 6.39 -9.44 6.03
N GLY A 201 6.66 -8.13 6.10
CA GLY A 201 5.83 -7.15 6.80
C GLY A 201 5.68 -7.44 8.29
N ILE A 202 4.45 -7.68 8.75
CA ILE A 202 4.15 -7.98 10.17
C ILE A 202 4.65 -9.35 10.64
N ARG A 203 5.17 -10.18 9.75
CA ARG A 203 5.73 -11.50 10.03
C ARG A 203 7.24 -11.54 9.80
N ALA A 204 7.88 -10.38 9.65
CA ALA A 204 9.29 -10.31 9.27
C ALA A 204 10.22 -10.87 10.35
N ASP A 205 9.90 -10.72 11.62
CA ASP A 205 10.62 -11.33 12.75
C ASP A 205 10.51 -12.86 12.73
N ALA A 206 9.31 -13.39 12.54
CA ALA A 206 9.10 -14.84 12.46
C ALA A 206 9.83 -15.46 11.24
N VAL A 207 9.91 -14.74 10.12
CA VAL A 207 10.68 -15.19 8.94
C VAL A 207 12.18 -15.07 9.21
N HIS A 208 12.65 -14.01 9.87
CA HIS A 208 14.03 -13.86 10.31
C HIS A 208 14.47 -15.02 11.20
N ASP A 209 13.65 -15.39 12.19
CA ASP A 209 13.95 -16.45 13.17
C ASP A 209 14.02 -17.86 12.55
N MET A 210 13.58 -18.04 11.30
CA MET A 210 13.80 -19.28 10.54
C MET A 210 15.24 -19.39 10.01
N ALA A 211 15.94 -18.25 9.82
CA ALA A 211 17.25 -18.20 9.16
C ALA A 211 18.39 -17.80 10.11
N ALA A 212 18.11 -17.02 11.16
CA ALA A 212 19.11 -16.43 12.04
C ALA A 212 18.61 -16.42 13.50
N PRO A 213 19.52 -16.25 14.49
CA PRO A 213 19.12 -15.99 15.87
C PRO A 213 18.28 -14.72 15.96
N HIS A 214 17.30 -14.71 16.88
CA HIS A 214 16.41 -13.58 17.11
C HIS A 214 17.14 -12.25 17.34
N GLN A 215 16.81 -11.22 16.57
CA GLN A 215 17.47 -9.90 16.61
C GLN A 215 16.50 -8.73 16.80
N PHE A 216 15.23 -8.90 16.44
CA PHE A 216 14.21 -7.87 16.56
C PHE A 216 12.82 -8.48 16.67
N THR A 217 11.90 -7.77 17.30
CA THR A 217 10.50 -8.18 17.45
C THR A 217 9.58 -7.20 16.76
N ILE A 218 8.66 -7.69 15.94
CA ILE A 218 7.57 -6.89 15.38
C ILE A 218 6.49 -6.72 16.43
N GLN A 219 6.08 -5.48 16.66
CA GLN A 219 5.04 -5.07 17.60
C GLN A 219 3.82 -4.55 16.80
N PRO A 220 2.88 -5.44 16.40
CA PRO A 220 1.76 -5.06 15.56
C PRO A 220 0.88 -4.00 16.21
N THR A 221 0.54 -2.95 15.45
CA THR A 221 -0.34 -1.88 15.93
C THR A 221 -1.42 -1.61 14.90
N ARG A 222 -2.67 -1.84 15.28
CA ARG A 222 -3.86 -1.58 14.45
C ARG A 222 -4.16 -0.10 14.37
N GLY A 223 -4.54 0.34 13.17
CA GLY A 223 -5.09 1.66 12.92
C GLY A 223 -6.42 1.55 12.19
N GLU A 224 -7.47 2.14 12.75
CA GLU A 224 -8.83 2.11 12.23
C GLU A 224 -9.16 3.41 11.50
N TYR A 225 -9.92 3.32 10.40
CA TYR A 225 -10.18 4.43 9.50
C TYR A 225 -11.67 4.51 9.11
N TYR A 226 -12.11 5.74 8.84
CA TYR A 226 -13.27 6.04 8.02
C TYR A 226 -12.82 6.37 6.59
N LEU A 227 -13.51 5.83 5.61
CA LEU A 227 -13.48 6.30 4.23
C LEU A 227 -14.82 6.93 3.92
N LEU A 228 -14.82 8.24 3.67
CA LEU A 228 -16.03 9.01 3.39
C LEU A 228 -16.23 9.16 1.88
N ASP A 229 -17.47 9.35 1.49
CA ASP A 229 -17.88 9.57 0.10
C ASP A 229 -17.20 10.79 -0.53
N LYS A 230 -17.19 10.85 -1.84
CA LYS A 230 -16.62 11.95 -2.62
C LYS A 230 -17.28 13.30 -2.34
N SER A 231 -18.50 13.32 -1.79
CA SER A 231 -19.14 14.54 -1.30
C SER A 231 -18.37 15.24 -0.16
N GLU A 232 -17.49 14.49 0.54
CA GLU A 232 -16.57 15.02 1.56
C GLU A 232 -15.14 15.20 1.02
N GLY A 233 -14.84 14.75 -0.19
CA GLY A 233 -13.49 14.67 -0.74
C GLY A 233 -12.75 16.01 -0.87
N MET A 234 -13.48 17.12 -0.95
CA MET A 234 -12.95 18.48 -1.02
C MET A 234 -12.95 19.20 0.33
N ARG A 235 -13.17 18.47 1.42
CA ARG A 235 -13.21 19.05 2.78
C ARG A 235 -11.88 19.65 3.17
N VAL A 236 -10.78 19.06 2.73
CA VAL A 236 -9.42 19.58 2.84
C VAL A 236 -8.67 19.36 1.52
N GLN A 237 -7.69 20.22 1.23
CA GLN A 237 -6.85 20.15 0.03
C GLN A 237 -5.52 19.43 0.30
N HIS A 238 -5.00 19.57 1.52
CA HIS A 238 -3.74 19.01 2.00
C HIS A 238 -3.99 17.84 2.95
N VAL A 239 -2.95 17.07 3.23
CA VAL A 239 -2.96 16.10 4.32
C VAL A 239 -2.86 16.85 5.65
N ILE A 240 -3.85 16.72 6.51
CA ILE A 240 -3.91 17.38 7.80
C ILE A 240 -3.52 16.40 8.90
N PHE A 241 -2.44 16.69 9.61
CA PHE A 241 -2.00 15.99 10.81
C PHE A 241 -2.24 16.86 12.05
N GLN A 242 -2.35 16.24 13.21
CA GLN A 242 -2.29 16.88 14.50
C GLN A 242 -0.89 16.72 15.10
N CYS A 243 -0.46 17.67 15.96
CA CYS A 243 0.68 17.42 16.80
C CYS A 243 0.47 16.15 17.63
N PRO A 244 1.50 15.31 17.80
CA PRO A 244 1.45 14.20 18.74
C PRO A 244 1.10 14.67 20.15
N ASN A 245 0.36 13.84 20.85
CA ASN A 245 0.03 14.02 22.25
C ASN A 245 0.28 12.71 23.03
N GLU A 246 -0.07 12.68 24.29
CA GLU A 246 0.06 11.50 25.16
C GLU A 246 -0.64 10.24 24.60
N ASN A 247 -1.63 10.39 23.70
CA ASN A 247 -2.35 9.32 23.04
C ASN A 247 -1.75 8.92 21.66
N GLY A 248 -0.56 9.43 21.29
CA GLY A 248 0.16 9.11 20.06
C GLY A 248 0.18 10.23 19.01
N LYS A 249 0.38 9.85 17.73
CA LYS A 249 0.59 10.79 16.60
C LYS A 249 -0.65 11.61 16.20
N GLY A 250 -1.77 11.48 16.88
CA GLY A 250 -3.02 12.13 16.51
C GLY A 250 -3.69 11.50 15.28
N VAL A 251 -4.94 11.91 15.02
CA VAL A 251 -5.73 11.46 13.88
C VAL A 251 -5.52 12.40 12.70
N LEU A 252 -5.30 11.86 11.52
CA LEU A 252 -5.22 12.64 10.30
C LEU A 252 -6.55 12.75 9.56
N VAL A 253 -6.68 13.78 8.75
CA VAL A 253 -7.74 13.98 7.76
C VAL A 253 -7.06 14.25 6.43
N ALA A 254 -7.33 13.43 5.42
CA ALA A 254 -6.65 13.57 4.13
C ALA A 254 -7.59 13.31 2.96
N PRO A 255 -7.42 14.03 1.84
CA PRO A 255 -8.05 13.64 0.60
C PRO A 255 -7.42 12.36 0.07
N THR A 256 -8.12 11.64 -0.82
CA THR A 256 -7.55 10.50 -1.55
C THR A 256 -7.36 10.84 -3.02
N VAL A 257 -6.51 10.09 -3.73
CA VAL A 257 -6.33 10.23 -5.19
C VAL A 257 -7.60 9.90 -5.98
N HIS A 258 -8.55 9.20 -5.36
CA HIS A 258 -9.83 8.83 -5.99
C HIS A 258 -10.98 9.80 -5.64
N GLY A 259 -10.68 10.90 -4.92
CA GLY A 259 -11.64 11.96 -4.60
C GLY A 259 -12.48 11.72 -3.33
N ASN A 260 -12.15 10.74 -2.52
CA ASN A 260 -12.74 10.48 -1.21
C ASN A 260 -12.00 11.27 -0.10
N LEU A 261 -12.56 11.27 1.11
CA LEU A 261 -11.87 11.71 2.32
C LEU A 261 -11.57 10.51 3.21
N ILE A 262 -10.32 10.37 3.65
CA ILE A 262 -9.92 9.37 4.63
C ILE A 262 -9.66 10.05 5.98
N VAL A 263 -10.16 9.44 7.05
CA VAL A 263 -10.03 9.93 8.43
C VAL A 263 -9.57 8.80 9.34
N GLY A 264 -8.52 9.02 10.08
CA GLY A 264 -7.88 8.03 10.94
C GLY A 264 -6.36 8.21 10.88
N PRO A 265 -5.59 7.28 11.43
CA PRO A 265 -6.03 6.19 12.26
C PRO A 265 -5.94 6.50 13.77
N ASN A 266 -6.50 5.62 14.59
CA ASN A 266 -6.03 5.41 15.95
C ASN A 266 -4.75 4.55 15.97
N ALA A 267 -4.30 4.14 17.16
CA ALA A 267 -3.12 3.30 17.33
C ALA A 267 -3.33 2.37 18.53
N GLU A 268 -3.70 1.12 18.26
CA GLU A 268 -3.94 0.10 19.28
C GLU A 268 -3.01 -1.09 19.09
N PRO A 269 -2.23 -1.50 20.11
CA PRO A 269 -1.50 -2.75 20.06
C PRO A 269 -2.46 -3.92 19.85
N VAL A 270 -2.10 -4.85 18.96
CA VAL A 270 -2.91 -6.05 18.67
C VAL A 270 -2.03 -7.29 18.55
N ALA A 271 -2.63 -8.45 18.72
CA ALA A 271 -1.95 -9.71 18.45
C ALA A 271 -2.09 -10.05 16.95
N GLY A 272 -0.97 -10.30 16.29
CA GLY A 272 -0.93 -10.74 14.90
C GLY A 272 -1.54 -9.71 13.91
N ASP A 273 -2.46 -10.17 13.06
CA ASP A 273 -3.03 -9.44 11.94
C ASP A 273 -4.51 -9.04 12.15
N ASP A 274 -4.94 -8.83 13.40
CA ASP A 274 -6.32 -8.40 13.71
C ASP A 274 -6.64 -7.05 13.06
N THR A 275 -7.51 -7.07 12.06
CA THR A 275 -8.00 -5.91 11.30
C THR A 275 -9.47 -5.58 11.60
N ALA A 276 -10.02 -6.05 12.73
CA ALA A 276 -11.37 -5.70 13.14
C ALA A 276 -11.49 -4.21 13.47
N CYS A 277 -12.52 -3.55 12.96
CA CYS A 277 -12.88 -2.20 13.41
C CYS A 277 -13.74 -2.28 14.66
N THR A 278 -13.46 -1.42 15.63
CA THR A 278 -14.19 -1.35 16.92
C THR A 278 -15.01 -0.08 17.04
N ALA A 279 -16.14 -0.15 17.74
CA ALA A 279 -16.97 1.03 18.00
C ALA A 279 -16.19 2.10 18.79
N ALA A 280 -15.35 1.68 19.75
CA ALA A 280 -14.53 2.58 20.56
C ALA A 280 -13.45 3.27 19.74
N GLY A 281 -12.72 2.52 18.88
CA GLY A 281 -11.67 3.07 18.02
C GLY A 281 -12.24 4.05 17.00
N LEU A 282 -13.35 3.72 16.36
CA LEU A 282 -14.04 4.62 15.43
C LEU A 282 -14.60 5.87 16.12
N ALA A 283 -15.16 5.75 17.33
CA ALA A 283 -15.60 6.90 18.13
C ALA A 283 -14.42 7.83 18.47
N PHE A 284 -13.29 7.27 18.90
CA PHE A 284 -12.06 8.04 19.12
C PHE A 284 -11.61 8.79 17.86
N VAL A 285 -11.53 8.09 16.72
CA VAL A 285 -11.12 8.69 15.44
C VAL A 285 -12.02 9.86 15.06
N SER A 286 -13.33 9.70 15.15
CA SER A 286 -14.29 10.76 14.78
C SER A 286 -14.21 11.96 15.71
N ALA A 287 -14.06 11.75 17.01
CA ALA A 287 -13.91 12.83 18.00
C ALA A 287 -12.60 13.61 17.80
N ALA A 288 -11.49 12.89 17.62
CA ALA A 288 -10.17 13.51 17.42
C ALA A 288 -10.10 14.30 16.10
N ALA A 289 -10.66 13.77 15.01
CA ALA A 289 -10.66 14.44 13.70
C ALA A 289 -11.41 15.78 13.72
N ARG A 290 -12.53 15.85 14.45
CA ARG A 290 -13.31 17.10 14.57
C ARG A 290 -12.55 18.24 15.27
N ARG A 291 -11.52 17.94 16.04
CA ARG A 291 -10.65 18.99 16.62
C ARG A 291 -9.89 19.75 15.53
N SER A 292 -9.52 19.08 14.43
CA SER A 292 -8.82 19.70 13.29
C SER A 292 -9.80 20.25 12.25
N VAL A 293 -10.82 19.46 11.91
CA VAL A 293 -11.81 19.76 10.86
C VAL A 293 -13.21 19.52 11.42
N PRO A 294 -13.86 20.53 12.03
CA PRO A 294 -15.11 20.36 12.78
C PRO A 294 -16.28 19.83 11.94
N ASP A 295 -16.36 20.24 10.69
CA ASP A 295 -17.55 20.05 9.84
C ASP A 295 -17.56 18.71 9.05
N ILE A 296 -16.74 17.73 9.44
CA ILE A 296 -16.74 16.41 8.80
C ILE A 296 -18.09 15.72 9.04
N ARG A 297 -18.73 15.28 7.95
CA ARG A 297 -20.00 14.56 7.98
C ARG A 297 -19.76 13.04 8.00
N PHE A 298 -19.54 12.45 9.17
CA PHE A 298 -19.30 11.01 9.32
C PHE A 298 -20.46 10.13 8.84
N GLY A 299 -21.69 10.68 8.71
CA GLY A 299 -22.82 10.01 8.08
C GLY A 299 -22.60 9.69 6.59
N GLU A 300 -21.64 10.33 5.94
CA GLU A 300 -21.24 10.03 4.57
C GLU A 300 -20.15 8.90 4.49
N SER A 301 -19.95 8.17 5.58
CA SER A 301 -19.03 7.01 5.56
C SER A 301 -19.54 5.94 4.60
N ILE A 302 -18.68 5.53 3.68
CA ILE A 302 -18.97 4.44 2.73
C ILE A 302 -18.29 3.14 3.14
N ARG A 303 -17.23 3.22 3.94
CA ARG A 303 -16.49 2.07 4.45
C ARG A 303 -15.69 2.43 5.70
N ASN A 304 -15.63 1.48 6.64
CA ASN A 304 -14.63 1.46 7.69
C ASN A 304 -13.65 0.32 7.42
N PHE A 305 -12.39 0.52 7.74
CA PHE A 305 -11.36 -0.51 7.62
C PHE A 305 -10.26 -0.29 8.64
N ALA A 306 -9.49 -1.33 8.90
CA ALA A 306 -8.29 -1.24 9.72
C ALA A 306 -7.11 -1.89 9.02
N GLY A 307 -5.91 -1.41 9.36
CA GLY A 307 -4.65 -1.99 8.91
C GLY A 307 -3.67 -2.12 10.07
N VAL A 308 -2.81 -3.12 9.98
CA VAL A 308 -1.82 -3.41 11.01
C VAL A 308 -0.44 -2.94 10.56
N ARG A 309 0.20 -2.10 11.38
CA ARG A 309 1.56 -1.58 11.16
C ARG A 309 2.59 -2.53 11.73
N ALA A 310 3.66 -2.78 10.99
CA ALA A 310 4.82 -3.53 11.43
C ALA A 310 5.80 -2.63 12.21
N ASN A 311 5.42 -2.21 13.42
CA ASN A 311 6.36 -1.52 14.30
C ASN A 311 7.43 -2.51 14.76
N VAL A 312 8.65 -2.02 15.02
CA VAL A 312 9.77 -2.82 15.50
C VAL A 312 10.33 -2.22 16.78
N ASP A 313 10.79 -3.07 17.68
CA ASP A 313 11.33 -2.68 18.99
C ASP A 313 12.64 -1.89 18.91
N THR A 314 13.42 -2.04 17.82
CA THR A 314 14.65 -1.29 17.57
C THR A 314 14.45 0.21 17.33
N GLY A 315 13.22 0.61 17.01
CA GLY A 315 12.84 2.01 16.75
C GLY A 315 13.13 2.53 15.35
N ASP A 316 14.08 1.95 14.60
CA ASP A 316 14.42 2.31 13.21
C ASP A 316 14.15 1.11 12.27
N PHE A 317 14.21 1.30 10.96
CA PHE A 317 14.12 0.22 9.98
C PHE A 317 15.26 -0.78 10.15
N VAL A 318 14.94 -2.07 10.12
CA VAL A 318 15.90 -3.17 10.05
C VAL A 318 16.13 -3.50 8.59
N ILE A 319 17.29 -3.07 8.07
CA ILE A 319 17.67 -3.24 6.66
C ILE A 319 19.09 -3.74 6.58
N GLY A 320 19.31 -4.85 5.90
CA GLY A 320 20.63 -5.41 5.67
C GLY A 320 20.68 -6.90 5.89
N GLU A 321 21.88 -7.47 5.76
CA GLU A 321 22.08 -8.89 6.02
C GLU A 321 21.93 -9.17 7.52
N ALA A 322 21.21 -10.26 7.82
CA ALA A 322 21.06 -10.74 9.19
C ALA A 322 22.41 -11.24 9.76
N GLU A 323 22.68 -10.92 11.00
CA GLU A 323 23.92 -11.37 11.65
C GLU A 323 23.97 -12.90 11.73
N GLY A 324 25.05 -13.48 11.26
CA GLY A 324 25.24 -14.94 11.21
C GLY A 324 24.54 -15.64 10.04
N ALA A 325 23.85 -14.91 9.15
CA ALA A 325 23.08 -15.46 8.03
C ALA A 325 23.44 -14.75 6.70
N PRO A 326 24.66 -14.95 6.17
CA PRO A 326 25.12 -14.24 4.98
C PRO A 326 24.23 -14.54 3.77
N GLY A 327 23.80 -13.48 3.06
CA GLY A 327 22.89 -13.57 1.92
C GLY A 327 21.40 -13.59 2.31
N PHE A 328 21.07 -13.60 3.61
CA PHE A 328 19.71 -13.36 4.10
C PHE A 328 19.56 -11.88 4.47
N ILE A 329 18.70 -11.16 3.75
CA ILE A 329 18.57 -9.69 3.80
C ILE A 329 17.21 -9.35 4.39
N ASP A 330 17.18 -8.70 5.54
CA ASP A 330 15.95 -8.20 6.15
C ASP A 330 15.56 -6.83 5.57
N LEU A 331 14.27 -6.66 5.34
CA LEU A 331 13.58 -5.39 5.07
C LEU A 331 12.40 -5.30 6.05
N ALA A 332 12.69 -5.14 7.34
CA ALA A 332 11.71 -5.24 8.42
C ALA A 332 11.48 -3.92 9.16
N GLY A 333 10.43 -3.89 9.99
CA GLY A 333 10.04 -2.69 10.74
C GLY A 333 9.42 -1.58 9.87
N MET A 334 8.89 -1.92 8.69
CA MET A 334 8.37 -0.97 7.70
C MET A 334 7.02 -0.36 8.10
N LYS A 335 6.97 0.22 9.32
CA LYS A 335 5.89 1.12 9.75
C LYS A 335 5.93 2.43 8.94
N SER A 336 5.02 3.38 9.21
CA SER A 336 5.17 4.74 8.66
C SER A 336 6.56 5.31 9.01
N PRO A 337 7.34 5.75 7.99
CA PRO A 337 6.98 6.06 6.62
C PRO A 337 7.29 4.95 5.56
N GLY A 338 7.10 3.68 5.85
CA GLY A 338 7.48 2.55 4.99
C GLY A 338 6.95 2.64 3.55
N LEU A 339 5.70 3.11 3.34
CA LEU A 339 5.14 3.31 2.00
C LEU A 339 5.96 4.31 1.17
N SER A 340 6.35 5.44 1.80
CA SER A 340 7.19 6.46 1.17
C SER A 340 8.59 5.96 0.88
N SER A 341 9.15 5.16 1.81
CA SER A 341 10.54 4.72 1.78
C SER A 341 10.77 3.52 0.86
N ALA A 342 9.71 2.78 0.48
CA ALA A 342 9.82 1.50 -0.20
C ALA A 342 10.79 1.49 -1.42
N PRO A 343 10.77 2.44 -2.36
CA PRO A 343 11.71 2.43 -3.47
C PRO A 343 13.18 2.69 -3.05
N ALA A 344 13.39 3.52 -2.03
CA ALA A 344 14.74 3.74 -1.50
C ALA A 344 15.26 2.52 -0.74
N VAL A 345 14.38 1.84 0.00
CA VAL A 345 14.68 0.55 0.66
C VAL A 345 15.04 -0.52 -0.37
N ALA A 346 14.33 -0.61 -1.48
CA ALA A 346 14.64 -1.55 -2.56
C ALA A 346 16.05 -1.33 -3.14
N LYS A 347 16.47 -0.08 -3.26
CA LYS A 347 17.85 0.23 -3.70
C LYS A 347 18.92 -0.21 -2.71
N GLU A 348 18.62 -0.33 -1.42
CA GLU A 348 19.58 -0.90 -0.45
C GLU A 348 19.86 -2.37 -0.77
N VAL A 349 18.87 -3.15 -1.23
CA VAL A 349 19.10 -4.54 -1.67
C VAL A 349 20.09 -4.58 -2.84
N VAL A 350 19.88 -3.70 -3.84
CA VAL A 350 20.81 -3.60 -4.99
C VAL A 350 22.21 -3.23 -4.53
N ARG A 351 22.36 -2.26 -3.61
CA ARG A 351 23.68 -1.86 -3.04
C ARG A 351 24.38 -3.02 -2.30
N ILE A 352 23.62 -3.87 -1.59
CA ILE A 352 24.19 -5.04 -0.92
C ILE A 352 24.74 -6.03 -1.93
N LEU A 353 23.98 -6.36 -2.98
CA LEU A 353 24.45 -7.27 -4.04
C LEU A 353 25.65 -6.69 -4.81
N GLU A 354 25.64 -5.39 -5.10
CA GLU A 354 26.74 -4.67 -5.73
C GLU A 354 28.01 -4.72 -4.86
N GLY A 355 27.89 -4.45 -3.57
CA GLY A 355 28.98 -4.51 -2.60
C GLY A 355 29.63 -5.89 -2.46
N ARG A 356 28.87 -6.95 -2.77
CA ARG A 356 29.36 -8.33 -2.84
C ARG A 356 29.98 -8.70 -4.19
N GLY A 357 29.88 -7.86 -5.20
CA GLY A 357 30.31 -8.15 -6.58
C GLY A 357 29.37 -9.12 -7.31
N ASP A 358 28.15 -9.30 -6.84
CA ASP A 358 27.20 -10.28 -7.37
C ASP A 358 26.08 -9.66 -8.23
N LEU A 359 26.18 -8.35 -8.48
CA LEU A 359 25.23 -7.63 -9.34
C LEU A 359 25.76 -7.60 -10.78
N PRO A 360 25.06 -8.27 -11.73
CA PRO A 360 25.47 -8.21 -13.14
C PRO A 360 25.18 -6.83 -13.76
N ALA A 361 25.63 -6.60 -15.00
CA ALA A 361 25.25 -5.39 -15.74
C ALA A 361 23.72 -5.35 -15.97
N ALA A 362 23.15 -4.15 -15.93
CA ALA A 362 21.72 -3.97 -16.14
C ALA A 362 21.29 -4.44 -17.55
N LYS A 363 20.04 -4.89 -17.67
CA LYS A 363 19.41 -5.28 -18.94
C LYS A 363 19.33 -4.09 -19.90
N THR A 364 19.59 -4.34 -21.17
CA THR A 364 19.47 -3.34 -22.24
C THR A 364 18.08 -3.30 -22.88
N ASP A 365 17.29 -4.35 -22.70
CA ASP A 365 15.93 -4.54 -23.24
C ASP A 365 14.83 -4.40 -22.17
N TYR A 366 15.14 -3.73 -21.06
CA TYR A 366 14.21 -3.52 -19.95
C TYR A 366 12.96 -2.74 -20.37
N ARG A 367 11.80 -3.26 -20.00
CA ARG A 367 10.49 -2.68 -20.33
C ARG A 367 9.94 -1.91 -19.13
N ASP A 368 10.38 -0.66 -18.98
CA ASP A 368 10.02 0.22 -17.89
C ASP A 368 8.89 1.17 -18.27
N GLY A 369 7.69 0.74 -18.10
CA GLY A 369 6.49 1.55 -18.35
C GLY A 369 5.23 0.73 -18.19
N ARG A 370 4.17 1.39 -17.76
CA ARG A 370 2.86 0.80 -17.58
C ARG A 370 1.82 1.87 -17.92
N THR A 371 0.77 1.48 -18.60
CA THR A 371 -0.37 2.34 -18.86
C THR A 371 -1.66 1.57 -18.63
N ARG A 372 -2.68 2.25 -18.12
CA ARG A 372 -4.00 1.68 -17.89
C ARG A 372 -5.07 2.55 -18.53
N VAL A 373 -6.08 1.91 -19.07
CA VAL A 373 -7.27 2.61 -19.50
C VAL A 373 -8.07 3.03 -18.27
N ARG A 374 -8.33 4.34 -18.14
CA ARG A 374 -9.30 4.91 -17.20
C ARG A 374 -10.40 5.56 -18.02
N PHE A 375 -11.37 4.75 -18.44
CA PHE A 375 -12.39 5.16 -19.38
C PHE A 375 -13.09 6.47 -19.00
N LYS A 376 -13.41 6.65 -17.70
CA LYS A 376 -14.09 7.87 -17.22
C LYS A 376 -13.30 9.15 -17.47
N GLU A 377 -11.96 9.06 -17.51
CA GLU A 377 -11.04 10.21 -17.65
C GLU A 377 -10.78 10.58 -19.11
N LEU A 378 -11.10 9.69 -20.06
CA LEU A 378 -10.90 9.92 -21.49
C LEU A 378 -11.86 11.01 -22.02
N PRO A 379 -11.41 11.82 -22.99
CA PRO A 379 -12.29 12.75 -23.72
C PRO A 379 -13.31 11.96 -24.56
N PRO A 380 -14.46 12.57 -24.92
CA PRO A 380 -15.54 11.86 -25.64
C PRO A 380 -15.10 11.18 -26.94
N GLU A 381 -14.21 11.81 -27.71
CA GLU A 381 -13.68 11.25 -28.96
C GLU A 381 -12.85 9.97 -28.74
N GLU A 382 -12.03 9.96 -27.70
CA GLU A 382 -11.22 8.78 -27.34
C GLU A 382 -12.10 7.65 -26.80
N LYS A 383 -13.16 7.97 -26.02
CA LYS A 383 -14.19 7.00 -25.61
C LYS A 383 -14.86 6.35 -26.82
N ALA A 384 -15.26 7.16 -27.81
CA ALA A 384 -15.90 6.67 -29.03
C ALA A 384 -14.97 5.75 -29.83
N LYS A 385 -13.70 6.10 -30.00
CA LYS A 385 -12.70 5.28 -30.68
C LYS A 385 -12.49 3.94 -29.94
N LEU A 386 -12.39 4.01 -28.60
CA LEU A 386 -12.19 2.83 -27.76
C LEU A 386 -13.38 1.87 -27.85
N ILE A 387 -14.61 2.37 -27.77
CA ILE A 387 -15.85 1.59 -27.92
C ILE A 387 -15.95 0.96 -29.33
N ALA A 388 -15.56 1.69 -30.37
CA ALA A 388 -15.55 1.16 -31.73
C ALA A 388 -14.54 0.02 -31.91
N ARG A 389 -13.40 0.07 -31.20
CA ARG A 389 -12.39 -0.97 -31.20
C ARG A 389 -12.83 -2.19 -30.38
N ASP A 390 -13.41 -1.95 -29.22
CA ASP A 390 -13.91 -3.01 -28.31
C ASP A 390 -15.21 -2.55 -27.62
N PRO A 391 -16.36 -3.14 -28.01
CA PRO A 391 -17.67 -2.81 -27.46
C PRO A 391 -17.81 -3.04 -25.94
N ALA A 392 -16.92 -3.79 -25.30
CA ALA A 392 -16.92 -4.00 -23.85
C ALA A 392 -16.72 -2.68 -23.09
N TYR A 393 -15.98 -1.73 -23.65
CA TYR A 393 -15.84 -0.38 -23.07
C TYR A 393 -17.11 0.49 -23.15
N GLY A 394 -18.09 0.09 -23.95
CA GLY A 394 -19.40 0.73 -24.00
C GLY A 394 -20.38 0.27 -22.91
N ARG A 395 -20.04 -0.78 -22.14
CA ARG A 395 -20.91 -1.35 -21.12
C ARG A 395 -20.41 -0.98 -19.71
N VAL A 396 -21.07 -0.01 -19.08
CA VAL A 396 -20.75 0.42 -17.71
C VAL A 396 -21.28 -0.62 -16.70
N ILE A 397 -20.38 -1.26 -15.97
CA ILE A 397 -20.69 -2.26 -14.93
C ILE A 397 -20.77 -1.60 -13.56
N CYS A 398 -19.75 -0.85 -13.16
CA CYS A 398 -19.76 -0.11 -11.89
C CYS A 398 -20.23 1.34 -12.14
N ARG A 399 -21.48 1.64 -11.75
CA ARG A 399 -22.07 2.98 -11.99
C ARG A 399 -21.49 4.06 -11.08
N CYS A 400 -21.15 3.73 -9.82
CA CYS A 400 -20.60 4.69 -8.85
C CYS A 400 -19.25 5.24 -9.30
N GLU A 401 -18.40 4.38 -9.91
CA GLU A 401 -17.05 4.72 -10.36
C GLU A 401 -16.95 4.84 -11.87
N THR A 402 -18.02 4.57 -12.60
CA THR A 402 -18.08 4.58 -14.08
C THR A 402 -17.02 3.65 -14.69
N ILE A 403 -16.95 2.41 -14.15
CA ILE A 403 -16.04 1.38 -14.67
C ILE A 403 -16.78 0.48 -15.67
N THR A 404 -16.16 0.28 -16.82
CA THR A 404 -16.69 -0.48 -17.93
C THR A 404 -16.34 -1.98 -17.82
N GLU A 405 -17.04 -2.81 -18.59
CA GLU A 405 -16.70 -4.24 -18.75
C GLU A 405 -15.28 -4.39 -19.32
N GLY A 406 -14.89 -3.53 -20.29
CA GLY A 406 -13.55 -3.53 -20.87
C GLY A 406 -12.45 -3.36 -19.82
N GLU A 407 -12.59 -2.38 -18.92
CA GLU A 407 -11.62 -2.18 -17.82
C GLU A 407 -11.56 -3.36 -16.85
N ILE A 408 -12.69 -4.03 -16.60
CA ILE A 408 -12.71 -5.24 -15.77
C ILE A 408 -12.01 -6.40 -16.49
N LEU A 409 -12.26 -6.58 -17.78
CA LEU A 409 -11.59 -7.60 -18.58
C LEU A 409 -10.07 -7.34 -18.67
N ASP A 410 -9.65 -6.08 -18.82
CA ASP A 410 -8.23 -5.72 -18.73
C ASP A 410 -7.62 -6.18 -17.39
N ALA A 411 -8.31 -5.94 -16.27
CA ALA A 411 -7.86 -6.35 -14.94
C ALA A 411 -7.71 -7.88 -14.78
N LEU A 412 -8.41 -8.66 -15.60
CA LEU A 412 -8.31 -10.12 -15.65
C LEU A 412 -7.20 -10.64 -16.59
N HIS A 413 -6.53 -9.75 -17.35
CA HIS A 413 -5.53 -10.11 -18.36
C HIS A 413 -4.19 -9.39 -18.22
N THR A 414 -3.92 -8.73 -17.08
CA THR A 414 -2.61 -8.11 -16.79
C THR A 414 -1.53 -9.17 -16.54
N GLU A 415 -0.30 -8.76 -16.34
CA GLU A 415 0.82 -9.63 -15.94
C GLU A 415 0.54 -10.34 -14.61
N ILE A 416 -0.24 -9.72 -13.74
CA ILE A 416 -0.74 -10.30 -12.47
C ILE A 416 -2.26 -10.24 -12.51
N PRO A 417 -2.94 -11.21 -13.15
CA PRO A 417 -4.39 -11.15 -13.35
C PRO A 417 -5.16 -11.22 -12.04
N ALA A 418 -6.25 -10.45 -11.94
CA ALA A 418 -7.16 -10.56 -10.81
C ALA A 418 -7.84 -11.94 -10.79
N THR A 419 -7.98 -12.52 -9.60
CA THR A 419 -8.66 -13.80 -9.38
C THR A 419 -9.87 -13.69 -8.47
N THR A 420 -10.05 -12.54 -7.81
CA THR A 420 -11.09 -12.28 -6.81
C THR A 420 -11.81 -10.97 -7.13
N ILE A 421 -12.96 -10.74 -6.51
CA ILE A 421 -13.71 -9.49 -6.68
C ILE A 421 -12.89 -8.30 -6.19
N ASP A 422 -12.24 -8.41 -5.04
CA ASP A 422 -11.38 -7.35 -4.51
C ASP A 422 -10.05 -7.24 -5.30
N GLY A 423 -9.60 -8.32 -5.95
CA GLY A 423 -8.51 -8.27 -6.93
C GLY A 423 -8.86 -7.38 -8.13
N VAL A 424 -10.06 -7.51 -8.69
CA VAL A 424 -10.59 -6.60 -9.74
C VAL A 424 -10.69 -5.17 -9.21
N LYS A 425 -11.24 -5.00 -8.01
CA LYS A 425 -11.38 -3.70 -7.35
C LYS A 425 -10.03 -2.98 -7.19
N ARG A 426 -8.97 -3.69 -6.78
CA ARG A 426 -7.61 -3.14 -6.65
C ARG A 426 -7.01 -2.72 -8.00
N ARG A 427 -7.47 -3.30 -9.12
CA ARG A 427 -6.94 -3.01 -10.47
C ARG A 427 -7.72 -1.93 -11.22
N CYS A 428 -9.05 -1.86 -11.08
CA CYS A 428 -9.85 -0.90 -11.85
C CYS A 428 -10.85 -0.08 -11.02
N ASN A 429 -10.84 -0.18 -9.68
CA ASN A 429 -11.75 0.52 -8.76
C ASN A 429 -13.24 0.10 -8.86
N ALA A 430 -13.57 -0.98 -9.58
CA ALA A 430 -14.94 -1.52 -9.56
C ALA A 430 -15.31 -1.94 -8.13
N GLY A 431 -16.39 -1.41 -7.59
CA GLY A 431 -16.82 -1.66 -6.20
C GLY A 431 -16.27 -0.69 -5.14
N MET A 432 -15.46 0.31 -5.51
CA MET A 432 -14.89 1.31 -4.58
C MET A 432 -15.84 2.46 -4.24
N GLY A 433 -16.91 2.65 -5.02
CA GLY A 433 -17.82 3.75 -4.83
C GLY A 433 -18.85 3.53 -3.70
N ARG A 434 -19.79 4.48 -3.58
CA ARG A 434 -20.78 4.58 -2.47
C ARG A 434 -21.49 3.26 -2.13
N CYS A 435 -21.83 2.42 -3.11
CA CYS A 435 -22.54 1.16 -2.86
C CYS A 435 -21.63 -0.02 -2.48
N GLN A 436 -20.31 0.13 -2.49
CA GLN A 436 -19.31 -0.87 -2.11
C GLN A 436 -19.55 -2.25 -2.76
N GLY A 437 -19.80 -2.27 -4.06
CA GLY A 437 -20.01 -3.51 -4.83
C GLY A 437 -21.46 -4.00 -4.89
N GLY A 438 -22.40 -3.39 -4.15
CA GLY A 438 -23.78 -3.86 -4.06
C GLY A 438 -24.50 -4.02 -5.42
N PHE A 439 -24.13 -3.27 -6.45
CA PHE A 439 -24.67 -3.43 -7.81
C PHE A 439 -23.73 -4.14 -8.76
N CYS A 440 -22.44 -3.83 -8.71
CA CYS A 440 -21.48 -4.39 -9.67
C CYS A 440 -20.94 -5.77 -9.25
N GLY A 441 -20.96 -6.13 -7.96
CA GLY A 441 -20.41 -7.37 -7.44
C GLY A 441 -20.86 -8.63 -8.20
N PRO A 442 -22.17 -8.88 -8.40
CA PRO A 442 -22.62 -10.05 -9.15
C PRO A 442 -22.12 -10.08 -10.60
N ARG A 443 -21.99 -8.92 -11.24
CA ARG A 443 -21.46 -8.84 -12.61
C ARG A 443 -19.95 -9.04 -12.66
N VAL A 444 -19.22 -8.54 -11.69
CA VAL A 444 -17.78 -8.79 -11.56
C VAL A 444 -17.53 -10.28 -11.33
N LEU A 445 -18.31 -10.93 -10.44
CA LEU A 445 -18.25 -12.37 -10.21
C LEU A 445 -18.48 -13.16 -11.52
N GLU A 446 -19.54 -12.83 -12.27
CA GLU A 446 -19.85 -13.46 -13.56
C GLU A 446 -18.68 -13.31 -14.57
N LEU A 447 -18.08 -12.12 -14.65
CA LEU A 447 -16.96 -11.85 -15.54
C LEU A 447 -15.71 -12.65 -15.14
N ILE A 448 -15.39 -12.74 -13.84
CA ILE A 448 -14.30 -13.58 -13.34
C ILE A 448 -14.53 -15.05 -13.70
N SER A 449 -15.70 -15.59 -13.32
CA SER A 449 -16.07 -16.97 -13.58
C SER A 449 -15.95 -17.32 -15.07
N ARG A 450 -16.58 -16.52 -15.93
CA ARG A 450 -16.57 -16.72 -17.38
C ARG A 450 -15.17 -16.61 -17.99
N THR A 451 -14.41 -15.60 -17.61
CA THR A 451 -13.09 -15.33 -18.20
C THR A 451 -12.05 -16.35 -17.78
N ARG A 452 -12.14 -16.83 -16.54
CA ARG A 452 -11.19 -17.80 -15.98
C ARG A 452 -11.65 -19.26 -16.11
N GLY A 453 -12.90 -19.50 -16.49
CA GLY A 453 -13.47 -20.85 -16.62
C GLY A 453 -13.60 -21.57 -15.28
N ILE A 454 -13.89 -20.84 -14.20
CA ILE A 454 -14.09 -21.39 -12.84
C ILE A 454 -15.56 -21.36 -12.46
N ASP A 455 -15.96 -22.26 -11.56
CA ASP A 455 -17.33 -22.26 -11.04
C ASP A 455 -17.62 -20.94 -10.30
N PRO A 456 -18.80 -20.30 -10.46
CA PRO A 456 -19.20 -19.15 -9.68
C PRO A 456 -19.09 -19.35 -8.15
N LEU A 457 -19.27 -20.57 -7.65
CA LEU A 457 -19.11 -20.92 -6.23
C LEU A 457 -17.66 -20.81 -5.75
N ASP A 458 -16.69 -20.94 -6.65
CA ASP A 458 -15.25 -20.84 -6.34
C ASP A 458 -14.71 -19.41 -6.42
N VAL A 459 -15.53 -18.44 -6.87
CA VAL A 459 -15.13 -17.04 -6.92
C VAL A 459 -15.12 -16.46 -5.50
N LEU A 460 -13.96 -16.01 -5.06
CA LEU A 460 -13.77 -15.39 -3.75
C LEU A 460 -14.02 -13.89 -3.79
N GLN A 461 -14.46 -13.34 -2.65
CA GLN A 461 -14.49 -11.89 -2.45
C GLN A 461 -13.08 -11.32 -2.41
N ASP A 462 -12.19 -11.91 -1.59
CA ASP A 462 -10.81 -11.46 -1.36
C ASP A 462 -9.91 -12.67 -1.04
N LYS A 463 -9.63 -12.95 0.24
CA LYS A 463 -8.76 -14.02 0.71
C LYS A 463 -9.44 -15.40 0.69
N ALA A 464 -8.64 -16.44 0.87
CA ALA A 464 -9.13 -17.80 1.03
C ALA A 464 -10.25 -17.90 2.09
N GLY A 465 -11.31 -18.62 1.77
CA GLY A 465 -12.49 -18.77 2.63
C GLY A 465 -13.52 -17.63 2.54
N SER A 466 -13.31 -16.61 1.70
CA SER A 466 -14.26 -15.52 1.47
C SER A 466 -15.20 -15.78 0.29
N ASN A 467 -15.78 -16.98 0.21
CA ASN A 467 -16.72 -17.35 -0.84
C ASN A 467 -17.94 -16.43 -0.86
N VAL A 468 -18.30 -15.90 -2.02
CA VAL A 468 -19.47 -15.03 -2.21
C VAL A 468 -20.75 -15.85 -2.24
N LEU A 469 -20.69 -16.98 -2.91
CA LEU A 469 -21.78 -17.94 -3.01
C LEU A 469 -21.40 -19.21 -2.22
N LEU A 470 -22.32 -19.74 -1.43
CA LEU A 470 -22.08 -20.92 -0.60
C LEU A 470 -22.58 -22.21 -1.23
N CYS A 471 -23.67 -22.14 -1.99
CA CYS A 471 -24.29 -23.27 -2.68
C CYS A 471 -25.31 -22.78 -3.70
N GLU A 472 -25.73 -23.68 -4.59
CA GLU A 472 -26.90 -23.46 -5.41
C GLU A 472 -28.18 -23.53 -4.58
N THR A 473 -29.11 -22.59 -4.80
CA THR A 473 -30.41 -22.55 -4.07
C THR A 473 -31.43 -23.58 -4.60
N LYS A 474 -31.20 -24.11 -5.80
CA LYS A 474 -32.04 -25.13 -6.44
C LYS A 474 -31.15 -26.29 -6.87
N GLN A 475 -30.77 -27.15 -5.94
CA GLN A 475 -30.20 -28.45 -6.30
C GLN A 475 -31.31 -29.32 -6.82
N GLU A 476 -31.20 -29.86 -8.06
CA GLU A 476 -32.09 -30.88 -8.55
C GLU A 476 -31.99 -32.11 -7.65
N GLY A 477 -33.07 -32.34 -6.90
CA GLY A 477 -33.49 -33.59 -6.29
C GLY A 477 -32.42 -34.53 -5.74
N THR A 478 -31.98 -34.34 -4.52
CA THR A 478 -31.85 -35.47 -3.60
C THR A 478 -33.21 -35.66 -2.96
N ASN A 479 -34.03 -36.54 -3.50
CA ASN A 479 -35.19 -37.09 -2.81
C ASN A 479 -34.68 -37.70 -1.53
N HIS A 480 -34.95 -37.04 -0.39
CA HIS A 480 -34.91 -37.68 0.90
C HIS A 480 -36.23 -38.39 1.06
N ASP A 481 -36.29 -39.69 0.65
CA ASP A 481 -37.25 -40.66 1.13
C ASP A 481 -36.96 -41.05 2.58
#